data_9cfe14a747074437f51b01c487412326
#
_entry.id   9cfe14a747074437f51b01c487412326
#
_cell.length_a   1.000
_cell.length_b   1.000
_cell.length_c   1.000
_cell.angle_alpha   90.00
_cell.angle_beta   90.00
_cell.angle_gamma   90.00
#
_symmetry.space_group_name_H-M   'P 1'
#
loop_
_entity.id
_entity.type
_entity.pdbx_description
1 polymer ?
#
loop_
_entity_poly.entity_id
_entity_poly.type
_entity_poly.pdbx_seq_one_letter_code
_entity_poly.pdbx_strand_id
1 'polypeptide(L)'
;MIQFKQYFNRNVLVESFIDSKNKWIQQGIDPTEVELAIDFYRGLKTRNIIKGQEADIGFWMSKSFEEFNSFINQVKNVKTKTQVKKEIGQDAEKVFENDRAVVIVPKTHAASCKYGAGTKWCTTSKESKHWDQYIENDSKFYYILTKDMPVNDRYYKVAVAVYLGGKLEVYDAIDDEISTNMFEGFIATYNIPENIFTNIFDPKKYLERFDHTIDKNGYITINGSFHGSHLNLTKLPWKFKEVSGAFDCSRNKLTSLEGAPQTVDGGFYCDDNKLTTLKGAPQTVGNNFYCFRNQLTTLKGAPQTVGGTFHCSDNKLTTLNGVPQIVGNNFYCSGNITKFTKNIVLKYTKVNGEIYT
;
A
#
# COMPACT_ATOMS: atom_id res chain seq x y z
N MET A 1 19.39 -19.72 31.40
CA MET A 1 18.87 -18.98 32.59
C MET A 1 18.60 -17.48 32.32
N ILE A 2 19.35 -16.83 31.44
CA ILE A 2 19.17 -15.38 31.11
C ILE A 2 17.93 -15.12 30.25
N GLN A 3 17.58 -16.02 29.32
CA GLN A 3 16.38 -15.87 28.46
C GLN A 3 15.07 -16.03 29.24
N PHE A 4 15.02 -16.88 30.27
CA PHE A 4 13.82 -17.08 31.08
C PHE A 4 13.50 -15.87 31.99
N LYS A 5 14.52 -15.17 32.50
CA LYS A 5 14.33 -13.93 33.27
C LYS A 5 13.81 -12.78 32.44
N GLN A 6 14.20 -12.69 31.16
CA GLN A 6 13.68 -11.66 30.24
C GLN A 6 12.23 -11.90 29.81
N TYR A 7 11.83 -13.19 29.67
CA TYR A 7 10.46 -13.57 29.32
C TYR A 7 9.48 -13.31 30.47
N PHE A 8 9.88 -13.66 31.70
CA PHE A 8 9.08 -13.42 32.91
C PHE A 8 8.92 -11.93 33.22
N ASN A 9 9.98 -11.13 33.08
CA ASN A 9 9.89 -9.67 33.26
C ASN A 9 9.02 -8.97 32.20
N ARG A 10 8.92 -9.51 30.99
CA ARG A 10 8.08 -8.94 29.93
C ARG A 10 6.58 -9.19 30.18
N ASN A 11 6.22 -10.39 30.61
CA ASN A 11 4.82 -10.74 30.88
C ASN A 11 4.28 -10.08 32.15
N VAL A 12 5.07 -10.03 33.22
CA VAL A 12 4.73 -9.32 34.45
C VAL A 12 4.58 -7.81 34.22
N LEU A 13 5.37 -7.20 33.31
CA LEU A 13 5.24 -5.80 32.96
C LEU A 13 3.97 -5.51 32.13
N VAL A 14 3.56 -6.43 31.25
CA VAL A 14 2.32 -6.30 30.46
C VAL A 14 1.09 -6.43 31.35
N GLU A 15 1.06 -7.42 32.24
CA GLU A 15 -0.03 -7.61 33.21
C GLU A 15 -0.15 -6.40 34.16
N SER A 16 0.97 -5.88 34.67
CA SER A 16 0.95 -4.71 35.56
C SER A 16 0.46 -3.44 34.88
N PHE A 17 0.69 -3.25 33.59
CA PHE A 17 0.13 -2.13 32.83
C PHE A 17 -1.38 -2.23 32.65
N ILE A 18 -1.89 -3.43 32.37
CA ILE A 18 -3.32 -3.70 32.23
C ILE A 18 -4.04 -3.47 33.58
N ASP A 19 -3.46 -3.92 34.66
CA ASP A 19 -4.03 -3.77 36.00
C ASP A 19 -4.09 -2.30 36.44
N SER A 20 -3.03 -1.52 36.19
CA SER A 20 -3.00 -0.08 36.49
C SER A 20 -4.06 0.69 35.72
N LYS A 21 -4.17 0.43 34.44
CA LYS A 21 -5.16 1.03 33.53
C LYS A 21 -6.57 0.75 34.03
N ASN A 22 -6.88 -0.52 34.30
CA ASN A 22 -8.21 -0.94 34.77
C ASN A 22 -8.56 -0.33 36.12
N LYS A 23 -7.61 -0.24 37.05
CA LYS A 23 -7.81 0.38 38.37
C LYS A 23 -8.23 1.84 38.25
N TRP A 24 -7.54 2.64 37.48
CA TRP A 24 -7.82 4.08 37.34
C TRP A 24 -9.11 4.33 36.57
N ILE A 25 -9.42 3.51 35.57
CA ILE A 25 -10.69 3.57 34.82
C ILE A 25 -11.86 3.22 35.75
N GLN A 26 -11.72 2.20 36.61
CA GLN A 26 -12.75 1.83 37.60
C GLN A 26 -12.97 2.92 38.67
N GLN A 27 -11.99 3.80 38.88
CA GLN A 27 -12.11 4.99 39.73
C GLN A 27 -12.80 6.18 39.03
N GLY A 28 -13.29 6.01 37.79
CA GLY A 28 -14.03 7.03 37.07
C GLY A 28 -13.16 7.97 36.23
N ILE A 29 -11.86 7.66 36.03
CA ILE A 29 -10.98 8.44 35.16
C ILE A 29 -11.28 8.08 33.70
N ASP A 30 -11.30 9.10 32.83
CA ASP A 30 -11.52 8.91 31.39
C ASP A 30 -10.51 7.93 30.80
N PRO A 31 -10.96 6.83 30.17
CA PRO A 31 -10.09 5.81 29.61
C PRO A 31 -9.04 6.37 28.63
N THR A 32 -9.40 7.41 27.86
CA THR A 32 -8.51 8.05 26.89
C THR A 32 -7.40 8.83 27.58
N GLU A 33 -7.72 9.46 28.71
CA GLU A 33 -6.74 10.20 29.51
C GLU A 33 -5.73 9.26 30.16
N VAL A 34 -6.19 8.14 30.70
CA VAL A 34 -5.35 7.10 31.27
C VAL A 34 -4.41 6.51 30.22
N GLU A 35 -4.93 6.21 29.04
CA GLU A 35 -4.16 5.62 27.97
C GLU A 35 -3.06 6.55 27.45
N LEU A 36 -3.39 7.82 27.23
CA LEU A 36 -2.42 8.83 26.84
C LEU A 36 -1.30 9.02 27.86
N ALA A 37 -1.62 8.99 29.16
CA ALA A 37 -0.64 9.11 30.21
C ALA A 37 0.30 7.91 30.27
N ILE A 38 -0.24 6.69 30.15
CA ILE A 38 0.53 5.43 30.14
C ILE A 38 1.43 5.36 28.91
N ASP A 39 0.94 5.69 27.74
CA ASP A 39 1.73 5.64 26.49
C ASP A 39 2.86 6.67 26.52
N PHE A 40 2.61 7.85 27.05
CA PHE A 40 3.67 8.82 27.25
C PHE A 40 4.74 8.31 28.24
N TYR A 41 4.31 7.72 29.35
CA TYR A 41 5.21 7.09 30.32
C TYR A 41 6.09 6.00 29.68
N ARG A 42 5.51 5.12 28.86
CA ARG A 42 6.24 4.12 28.09
C ARG A 42 7.31 4.75 27.20
N GLY A 43 6.97 5.83 26.53
CA GLY A 43 7.90 6.60 25.71
C GLY A 43 9.05 7.23 26.52
N LEU A 44 8.81 7.67 27.72
CA LEU A 44 9.84 8.19 28.63
C LEU A 44 10.78 7.08 29.09
N LYS A 45 10.23 5.92 29.45
CA LYS A 45 10.99 4.73 29.86
C LYS A 45 11.88 4.19 28.73
N THR A 46 11.32 4.07 27.51
CA THR A 46 12.05 3.58 26.34
C THR A 46 13.23 4.48 25.98
N ARG A 47 13.07 5.80 26.15
CA ARG A 47 14.11 6.79 25.90
C ARG A 47 15.08 6.97 27.07
N ASN A 48 14.93 6.17 28.14
CA ASN A 48 15.79 6.24 29.34
C ASN A 48 15.75 7.60 30.08
N ILE A 49 14.65 8.36 29.92
CA ILE A 49 14.44 9.70 30.51
C ILE A 49 14.10 9.54 32.00
N ILE A 50 13.31 8.52 32.35
CA ILE A 50 12.97 8.18 33.75
C ILE A 50 13.76 6.96 34.21
N LYS A 51 14.22 6.98 35.47
CA LYS A 51 15.09 5.96 36.08
C LYS A 51 14.65 5.66 37.51
N GLY A 52 15.17 4.56 38.06
CA GLY A 52 14.88 4.19 39.46
C GLY A 52 13.45 3.72 39.66
N GLN A 53 12.85 4.04 40.81
CA GLN A 53 11.49 3.63 41.16
C GLN A 53 10.43 4.20 40.21
N GLU A 54 10.64 5.42 39.69
CA GLU A 54 9.71 6.09 38.75
C GLU A 54 9.67 5.40 37.38
N ALA A 55 10.68 4.61 37.03
CA ALA A 55 10.70 3.79 35.84
C ALA A 55 10.00 2.45 36.00
N ASP A 56 9.52 2.12 37.17
CA ASP A 56 8.71 0.96 37.46
C ASP A 56 7.23 1.33 37.53
N ILE A 57 6.42 0.79 36.63
CA ILE A 57 4.98 1.03 36.61
C ILE A 57 4.31 0.52 37.87
N GLY A 58 4.83 -0.56 38.47
CA GLY A 58 4.36 -1.13 39.75
C GLY A 58 4.40 -0.10 40.88
N PHE A 59 5.38 0.80 40.90
CA PHE A 59 5.42 1.93 41.81
C PHE A 59 4.19 2.82 41.69
N TRP A 60 3.77 3.12 40.45
CA TRP A 60 2.62 3.97 40.18
C TRP A 60 1.27 3.30 40.40
N MET A 61 1.22 1.95 40.41
CA MET A 61 0.00 1.22 40.76
C MET A 61 -0.49 1.47 42.18
N SER A 62 0.41 1.79 43.10
CA SER A 62 0.07 2.15 44.48
C SER A 62 -0.42 3.59 44.64
N LYS A 63 -0.27 4.42 43.59
CA LYS A 63 -0.57 5.85 43.57
C LYS A 63 -1.92 6.14 42.93
N SER A 64 -2.43 7.36 43.15
CA SER A 64 -3.58 7.87 42.41
C SER A 64 -3.20 8.20 40.96
N PHE A 65 -4.20 8.26 40.06
CA PHE A 65 -3.97 8.74 38.71
C PHE A 65 -3.50 10.20 38.67
N GLU A 66 -3.97 11.01 39.59
CA GLU A 66 -3.60 12.41 39.71
C GLU A 66 -2.10 12.57 40.05
N GLU A 67 -1.56 11.77 40.97
CA GLU A 67 -0.12 11.74 41.29
C GLU A 67 0.70 11.26 40.07
N PHE A 68 0.26 10.22 39.38
CA PHE A 68 0.91 9.72 38.17
C PHE A 68 0.89 10.77 37.05
N ASN A 69 -0.25 11.39 36.79
CA ASN A 69 -0.40 12.40 35.76
C ASN A 69 0.37 13.70 36.10
N SER A 70 0.45 14.05 37.39
CA SER A 70 1.28 15.17 37.87
C SER A 70 2.76 14.90 37.59
N PHE A 71 3.26 13.71 37.91
CA PHE A 71 4.62 13.30 37.58
C PHE A 71 4.88 13.36 36.07
N ILE A 72 3.99 12.78 35.27
CA ILE A 72 4.07 12.83 33.82
C ILE A 72 4.17 14.27 33.30
N ASN A 73 3.39 15.18 33.89
CA ASN A 73 3.37 16.60 33.53
C ASN A 73 4.61 17.36 33.99
N GLN A 74 5.21 16.98 35.12
CA GLN A 74 6.50 17.53 35.59
C GLN A 74 7.66 17.10 34.68
N VAL A 75 7.70 15.82 34.29
CA VAL A 75 8.74 15.30 33.38
C VAL A 75 8.52 15.79 31.92
N LYS A 76 7.31 16.11 31.57
CA LYS A 76 6.97 16.71 30.26
C LYS A 76 7.67 18.04 30.02
N ASN A 77 8.27 18.69 31.01
CA ASN A 77 8.70 20.03 30.91
C ASN A 77 8.37 20.64 29.55
N VAL A 78 7.13 21.19 29.50
CA VAL A 78 6.71 22.19 28.56
C VAL A 78 6.40 21.76 27.12
N LYS A 79 5.31 21.02 26.94
CA LYS A 79 4.48 21.29 25.75
C LYS A 79 3.03 21.36 26.22
N THR A 80 2.44 22.54 26.12
CA THR A 80 1.03 22.77 26.49
C THR A 80 0.09 21.87 25.66
N LYS A 81 -1.11 21.57 26.17
CA LYS A 81 -2.17 20.84 25.43
C LYS A 81 -2.35 21.35 23.99
N THR A 82 -2.11 22.63 23.77
CA THR A 82 -2.16 23.31 22.46
C THR A 82 -0.97 22.93 21.57
N GLN A 83 0.23 22.78 22.12
CA GLN A 83 1.43 22.38 21.36
C GLN A 83 1.39 20.88 21.00
N VAL A 84 0.88 20.04 21.89
CA VAL A 84 0.63 18.62 21.61
C VAL A 84 -0.46 18.45 20.53
N LYS A 85 -1.54 19.22 20.56
CA LYS A 85 -2.54 19.28 19.48
C LYS A 85 -1.95 19.76 18.16
N LYS A 86 -1.04 20.74 18.19
CA LYS A 86 -0.39 21.30 16.99
C LYS A 86 0.61 20.30 16.39
N GLU A 87 1.36 19.57 17.22
CA GLU A 87 2.26 18.48 16.74
C GLU A 87 1.49 17.26 16.25
N ILE A 88 0.38 16.90 16.90
CA ILE A 88 -0.54 15.85 16.40
C ILE A 88 -1.09 16.24 15.03
N GLY A 89 -1.41 17.53 14.82
CA GLY A 89 -1.88 18.05 13.53
C GLY A 89 -0.82 18.03 12.41
N GLN A 90 0.48 17.93 12.74
CA GLN A 90 1.56 17.82 11.76
C GLN A 90 1.84 16.36 11.36
N ASP A 91 1.76 15.42 12.31
CA ASP A 91 2.15 14.01 12.11
C ASP A 91 0.99 13.09 11.75
N ALA A 92 -0.24 13.52 11.95
CA ALA A 92 -1.45 12.79 11.63
C ALA A 92 -2.62 13.72 11.32
N GLU A 93 -3.56 13.23 10.55
CA GLU A 93 -4.78 13.94 10.18
C GLU A 93 -6.01 13.17 10.68
N LYS A 94 -6.88 13.84 11.42
CA LYS A 94 -8.18 13.31 11.78
C LYS A 94 -9.16 13.61 10.64
N VAL A 95 -9.56 12.57 9.90
CA VAL A 95 -10.43 12.71 8.71
C VAL A 95 -11.90 12.48 9.02
N PHE A 96 -12.20 11.84 10.15
CA PHE A 96 -13.57 11.60 10.60
C PHE A 96 -13.62 11.42 12.12
N GLU A 97 -14.72 11.86 12.73
CA GLU A 97 -15.05 11.61 14.14
C GLU A 97 -16.54 11.69 14.36
N ASN A 98 -17.08 10.74 15.13
CA ASN A 98 -18.42 10.77 15.72
C ASN A 98 -18.35 10.26 17.17
N ASP A 99 -19.51 10.02 17.80
CA ASP A 99 -19.58 9.59 19.20
C ASP A 99 -18.97 8.20 19.42
N ARG A 100 -18.86 7.35 18.39
CA ARG A 100 -18.45 5.96 18.49
C ARG A 100 -17.09 5.64 17.90
N ALA A 101 -16.57 6.45 16.96
CA ALA A 101 -15.31 6.20 16.29
C ALA A 101 -14.58 7.46 15.88
N VAL A 102 -13.25 7.33 15.74
CA VAL A 102 -12.35 8.32 15.12
C VAL A 102 -11.58 7.64 14.01
N VAL A 103 -11.40 8.31 12.86
CA VAL A 103 -10.53 7.85 11.78
C VAL A 103 -9.35 8.80 11.62
N ILE A 104 -8.15 8.24 11.73
CA ILE A 104 -6.87 8.94 11.71
C ILE A 104 -6.06 8.48 10.50
N VAL A 105 -5.43 9.44 9.81
CA VAL A 105 -4.42 9.20 8.78
C VAL A 105 -3.05 9.53 9.37
N PRO A 106 -2.21 8.56 9.74
CA PRO A 106 -0.85 8.82 10.15
C PRO A 106 -0.01 9.29 8.95
N LYS A 107 0.80 10.32 9.13
CA LYS A 107 1.68 10.88 8.09
C LYS A 107 3.14 10.45 8.26
N THR A 108 3.47 9.90 9.43
CA THR A 108 4.81 9.44 9.76
C THR A 108 4.75 8.07 10.44
N HIS A 109 5.84 7.33 10.41
CA HIS A 109 5.97 6.07 11.16
C HIS A 109 5.75 6.28 12.67
N ALA A 110 6.23 7.39 13.22
CA ALA A 110 6.01 7.73 14.63
C ALA A 110 4.52 7.91 14.96
N ALA A 111 3.75 8.54 14.07
CA ALA A 111 2.30 8.66 14.21
C ALA A 111 1.61 7.30 14.06
N SER A 112 2.05 6.45 13.11
CA SER A 112 1.57 5.09 12.97
C SER A 112 1.76 4.28 14.26
N CYS A 113 2.96 4.30 14.84
CA CYS A 113 3.25 3.64 16.13
C CYS A 113 2.37 4.19 17.27
N LYS A 114 2.10 5.48 17.28
CA LYS A 114 1.29 6.13 18.30
C LYS A 114 -0.17 5.68 18.25
N TYR A 115 -0.80 5.77 17.08
CA TYR A 115 -2.22 5.46 16.93
C TYR A 115 -2.51 3.97 16.85
N GLY A 116 -1.55 3.18 16.37
CA GLY A 116 -1.60 1.73 16.38
C GLY A 116 -1.07 1.08 17.67
N ALA A 117 -0.74 1.86 18.71
CA ALA A 117 -0.26 1.31 19.99
C ALA A 117 -1.27 0.28 20.54
N GLY A 118 -0.76 -0.86 21.01
CA GLY A 118 -1.57 -1.97 21.51
C GLY A 118 -2.06 -2.95 20.45
N THR A 119 -1.79 -2.71 19.17
CA THR A 119 -2.07 -3.67 18.08
C THR A 119 -0.82 -4.49 17.72
N LYS A 120 -1.03 -5.53 16.90
CA LYS A 120 0.06 -6.33 16.32
C LYS A 120 0.48 -5.87 14.93
N TRP A 121 -0.04 -4.76 14.43
CA TRP A 121 0.21 -4.29 13.07
C TRP A 121 1.70 -4.14 12.78
N CYS A 122 2.13 -4.69 11.67
CA CYS A 122 3.52 -4.64 11.22
C CYS A 122 4.00 -3.19 10.98
N THR A 123 3.11 -2.29 10.59
CA THR A 123 3.38 -0.86 10.39
C THR A 123 3.65 -0.08 11.69
N THR A 124 3.38 -0.69 12.85
CA THR A 124 3.64 -0.12 14.17
C THR A 124 4.82 -0.77 14.89
N SER A 125 5.55 -1.67 14.20
CA SER A 125 6.76 -2.29 14.73
C SER A 125 7.85 -1.24 14.97
N LYS A 126 8.80 -1.52 15.87
CA LYS A 126 9.91 -0.59 16.16
C LYS A 126 10.81 -0.33 14.94
N GLU A 127 10.86 -1.28 14.01
CA GLU A 127 11.55 -1.16 12.74
C GLU A 127 10.58 -0.58 11.72
N SER A 128 10.94 0.52 11.07
CA SER A 128 10.10 1.20 10.06
C SER A 128 9.94 0.41 8.76
N LYS A 129 10.65 -0.71 8.60
CA LYS A 129 10.77 -1.47 7.34
C LYS A 129 9.43 -1.72 6.62
N HIS A 130 8.40 -2.17 7.36
CA HIS A 130 7.09 -2.41 6.76
C HIS A 130 6.35 -1.11 6.42
N TRP A 131 6.45 -0.11 7.31
CA TRP A 131 5.90 1.22 7.03
C TRP A 131 6.52 1.81 5.76
N ASP A 132 7.86 1.79 5.66
CA ASP A 132 8.59 2.33 4.52
C ASP A 132 8.20 1.61 3.23
N GLN A 133 8.06 0.29 3.25
CA GLN A 133 7.62 -0.51 2.10
C GLN A 133 6.23 -0.11 1.60
N TYR A 134 5.27 0.15 2.49
CA TYR A 134 3.94 0.62 2.09
C TYR A 134 3.98 2.04 1.55
N ILE A 135 4.78 2.93 2.14
CA ILE A 135 4.92 4.32 1.69
C ILE A 135 5.64 4.38 0.34
N GLU A 136 6.66 3.55 0.11
CA GLU A 136 7.32 3.41 -1.20
C GLU A 136 6.34 2.96 -2.30
N ASN A 137 5.32 2.17 -1.94
CA ASN A 137 4.22 1.76 -2.81
C ASN A 137 3.05 2.78 -2.85
N ASP A 138 3.25 4.01 -2.36
CA ASP A 138 2.24 5.06 -2.29
C ASP A 138 0.93 4.65 -1.60
N SER A 139 1.00 3.76 -0.62
CA SER A 139 -0.16 3.37 0.16
C SER A 139 -0.50 4.45 1.19
N LYS A 140 -1.80 4.68 1.40
CA LYS A 140 -2.30 5.57 2.43
C LYS A 140 -2.97 4.75 3.53
N PHE A 141 -2.57 4.99 4.77
CA PHE A 141 -3.17 4.32 5.92
C PHE A 141 -4.27 5.14 6.55
N TYR A 142 -5.30 4.43 7.00
CA TYR A 142 -6.36 4.95 7.86
C TYR A 142 -6.48 4.03 9.07
N TYR A 143 -6.47 4.61 10.25
CA TYR A 143 -6.69 3.88 11.51
C TYR A 143 -8.04 4.27 12.08
N ILE A 144 -8.92 3.30 12.22
CA ILE A 144 -10.21 3.46 12.87
C ILE A 144 -10.04 3.07 14.33
N LEU A 145 -10.31 4.01 15.22
CA LEU A 145 -10.25 3.84 16.66
C LEU A 145 -11.67 3.88 17.19
N THR A 146 -12.17 2.77 17.69
CA THR A 146 -13.52 2.73 18.29
C THR A 146 -13.48 3.29 19.71
N LYS A 147 -14.54 3.99 20.12
CA LYS A 147 -14.65 4.63 21.44
C LYS A 147 -15.42 3.74 22.43
N ASP A 148 -16.23 2.84 21.93
CA ASP A 148 -17.17 2.00 22.70
C ASP A 148 -16.78 0.52 22.78
N MET A 149 -15.77 0.07 22.00
CA MET A 149 -15.26 -1.30 22.09
C MET A 149 -14.21 -1.46 23.20
N PRO A 150 -14.26 -2.58 23.95
CA PRO A 150 -13.21 -2.91 24.89
C PRO A 150 -11.84 -3.09 24.20
N VAL A 151 -10.75 -2.68 24.84
CA VAL A 151 -9.38 -2.74 24.28
C VAL A 151 -8.90 -4.18 23.96
N ASN A 152 -9.53 -5.17 24.57
CA ASN A 152 -9.27 -6.58 24.28
C ASN A 152 -10.11 -7.16 23.14
N ASP A 153 -11.04 -6.39 22.57
CA ASP A 153 -11.77 -6.78 21.37
C ASP A 153 -10.85 -6.65 20.15
N ARG A 154 -10.89 -7.63 19.24
CA ARG A 154 -10.07 -7.59 18.03
C ARG A 154 -10.39 -6.42 17.08
N TYR A 155 -11.57 -5.85 17.18
CA TYR A 155 -12.02 -4.73 16.35
C TYR A 155 -12.00 -3.37 17.06
N TYR A 156 -11.39 -3.28 18.26
CA TYR A 156 -11.25 -1.98 18.95
C TYR A 156 -10.41 -0.97 18.17
N LYS A 157 -9.55 -1.48 17.29
CA LYS A 157 -8.80 -0.73 16.28
C LYS A 157 -8.78 -1.51 14.96
N VAL A 158 -8.99 -0.82 13.87
CA VAL A 158 -8.93 -1.39 12.51
C VAL A 158 -8.00 -0.55 11.66
N ALA A 159 -7.05 -1.19 10.97
CA ALA A 159 -6.17 -0.55 10.00
C ALA A 159 -6.69 -0.78 8.59
N VAL A 160 -6.70 0.26 7.78
CA VAL A 160 -7.06 0.21 6.36
C VAL A 160 -5.88 0.75 5.55
N ALA A 161 -5.26 -0.10 4.74
CA ALA A 161 -4.29 0.30 3.74
C ALA A 161 -5.02 0.53 2.41
N VAL A 162 -4.91 1.73 1.87
CA VAL A 162 -5.49 2.11 0.59
C VAL A 162 -4.36 2.29 -0.41
N TYR A 163 -4.25 1.36 -1.36
CA TYR A 163 -3.25 1.43 -2.42
C TYR A 163 -3.65 2.45 -3.49
N LEU A 164 -2.67 2.92 -4.25
CA LEU A 164 -2.97 3.63 -5.49
C LEU A 164 -3.88 2.76 -6.38
N GLY A 165 -4.91 3.38 -6.96
CA GLY A 165 -5.91 2.63 -7.71
C GLY A 165 -7.08 2.10 -6.87
N GLY A 166 -7.10 2.35 -5.55
CA GLY A 166 -8.25 2.15 -4.68
C GLY A 166 -8.44 0.72 -4.15
N LYS A 167 -7.45 -0.19 -4.31
CA LYS A 167 -7.48 -1.48 -3.61
C LYS A 167 -7.37 -1.21 -2.11
N LEU A 168 -8.23 -1.87 -1.33
CA LEU A 168 -8.20 -1.84 0.13
C LEU A 168 -7.64 -3.15 0.66
N GLU A 169 -6.83 -3.06 1.71
CA GLU A 169 -6.51 -4.16 2.61
C GLU A 169 -6.83 -3.69 4.03
N VAL A 170 -7.55 -4.52 4.77
CA VAL A 170 -8.09 -4.16 6.08
C VAL A 170 -7.66 -5.18 7.11
N TYR A 171 -7.17 -4.71 8.25
CA TYR A 171 -6.63 -5.55 9.31
C TYR A 171 -7.21 -5.18 10.66
N ASP A 172 -7.56 -6.18 11.45
CA ASP A 172 -7.96 -5.98 12.85
C ASP A 172 -6.75 -5.73 13.78
N ALA A 173 -6.99 -5.55 15.07
CA ALA A 173 -5.95 -5.22 16.04
C ALA A 173 -4.91 -6.32 16.27
N ILE A 174 -5.18 -7.56 15.86
CA ILE A 174 -4.23 -8.68 15.96
C ILE A 174 -3.54 -9.01 14.64
N ASP A 175 -3.69 -8.15 13.63
CA ASP A 175 -3.11 -8.22 12.30
C ASP A 175 -3.70 -9.31 11.40
N ASP A 176 -4.95 -9.72 11.65
CA ASP A 176 -5.69 -10.61 10.77
C ASP A 176 -6.46 -9.80 9.71
N GLU A 177 -6.40 -10.26 8.47
CA GLU A 177 -7.11 -9.60 7.35
C GLU A 177 -8.63 -9.72 7.51
N ILE A 178 -9.33 -8.61 7.34
CA ILE A 178 -10.79 -8.51 7.35
C ILE A 178 -11.31 -8.51 5.92
N SER A 179 -12.27 -9.38 5.60
CA SER A 179 -12.90 -9.39 4.28
C SER A 179 -13.67 -8.08 4.00
N THR A 180 -13.79 -7.73 2.72
CA THR A 180 -14.51 -6.51 2.29
C THR A 180 -15.93 -6.44 2.85
N ASN A 181 -16.68 -7.53 2.81
CA ASN A 181 -18.06 -7.56 3.33
C ASN A 181 -18.13 -7.32 4.85
N MET A 182 -17.17 -7.85 5.61
CA MET A 182 -17.07 -7.59 7.05
C MET A 182 -16.71 -6.14 7.34
N PHE A 183 -15.81 -5.58 6.54
CA PHE A 183 -15.41 -4.17 6.67
C PHE A 183 -16.57 -3.23 6.34
N GLU A 184 -17.31 -3.48 5.25
CA GLU A 184 -18.53 -2.73 4.91
C GLU A 184 -19.55 -2.75 6.05
N GLY A 185 -19.80 -3.91 6.64
CA GLY A 185 -20.66 -4.06 7.82
C GLY A 185 -20.14 -3.29 9.04
N PHE A 186 -18.81 -3.30 9.25
CA PHE A 186 -18.16 -2.58 10.34
C PHE A 186 -18.34 -1.05 10.18
N ILE A 187 -17.97 -0.48 9.02
CA ILE A 187 -18.11 0.97 8.81
C ILE A 187 -19.56 1.43 8.84
N ALA A 188 -20.50 0.62 8.34
CA ALA A 188 -21.93 0.90 8.44
C ALA A 188 -22.39 0.94 9.91
N THR A 189 -21.94 -0.01 10.74
CA THR A 189 -22.26 -0.06 12.19
C THR A 189 -21.79 1.19 12.93
N TYR A 190 -20.64 1.73 12.53
CA TYR A 190 -20.04 2.92 13.13
C TYR A 190 -20.42 4.24 12.43
N ASN A 191 -21.30 4.19 11.42
CA ASN A 191 -21.68 5.33 10.58
C ASN A 191 -20.46 6.07 10.01
N ILE A 192 -19.44 5.32 9.56
CA ILE A 192 -18.25 5.87 8.94
C ILE A 192 -18.48 5.94 7.42
N PRO A 193 -18.36 7.10 6.77
CA PRO A 193 -18.56 7.21 5.33
C PRO A 193 -17.47 6.45 4.56
N GLU A 194 -17.84 5.58 3.65
CA GLU A 194 -16.92 4.78 2.83
C GLU A 194 -15.98 5.66 1.99
N ASN A 195 -16.47 6.78 1.50
CA ASN A 195 -15.73 7.70 0.62
C ASN A 195 -14.55 8.40 1.28
N ILE A 196 -14.33 8.25 2.61
CA ILE A 196 -13.12 8.76 3.26
C ILE A 196 -11.91 7.87 3.01
N PHE A 197 -12.09 6.58 2.71
CA PHE A 197 -11.01 5.64 2.43
C PHE A 197 -10.57 5.76 0.97
N THR A 198 -9.84 6.83 0.67
CA THR A 198 -9.40 7.14 -0.68
C THR A 198 -7.89 7.36 -0.74
N ASN A 199 -7.30 6.89 -1.83
CA ASN A 199 -5.96 7.25 -2.22
C ASN A 199 -6.03 7.73 -3.68
N ILE A 200 -6.25 9.05 -3.85
CA ILE A 200 -6.46 9.65 -5.15
C ILE A 200 -5.14 9.61 -5.92
N PHE A 201 -5.15 8.89 -7.03
CA PHE A 201 -4.03 8.86 -7.96
C PHE A 201 -3.89 10.21 -8.65
N ASP A 202 -2.75 10.88 -8.41
CA ASP A 202 -2.36 12.10 -9.13
C ASP A 202 -1.30 11.74 -10.19
N PRO A 203 -1.67 11.70 -11.49
CA PRO A 203 -0.74 11.35 -12.55
C PRO A 203 0.48 12.26 -12.62
N LYS A 204 0.31 13.57 -12.31
CA LYS A 204 1.40 14.53 -12.37
C LYS A 204 2.44 14.25 -11.29
N LYS A 205 1.98 14.11 -10.04
CA LYS A 205 2.84 13.77 -8.90
C LYS A 205 3.49 12.39 -9.09
N TYR A 206 2.76 11.44 -9.66
CA TYR A 206 3.30 10.10 -9.93
C TYR A 206 4.44 10.14 -10.93
N LEU A 207 4.35 10.99 -11.97
CA LEU A 207 5.39 11.16 -12.96
C LEU A 207 6.69 11.74 -12.38
N GLU A 208 6.62 12.57 -11.34
CA GLU A 208 7.79 13.16 -10.66
C GLU A 208 8.76 12.10 -10.06
N ARG A 209 8.33 10.85 -9.95
CA ARG A 209 9.16 9.72 -9.46
C ARG A 209 10.17 9.22 -10.48
N PHE A 210 10.01 9.60 -11.73
CA PHE A 210 10.83 9.12 -12.84
C PHE A 210 11.69 10.26 -13.38
N ASP A 211 12.90 9.94 -13.80
CA ASP A 211 13.71 10.89 -14.57
C ASP A 211 13.05 11.07 -15.94
N HIS A 212 12.52 12.27 -16.19
CA HIS A 212 11.75 12.53 -17.38
C HIS A 212 11.91 13.94 -17.92
N THR A 213 11.61 14.08 -19.19
CA THR A 213 11.45 15.37 -19.86
C THR A 213 10.09 15.45 -20.56
N ILE A 214 9.54 16.66 -20.67
CA ILE A 214 8.27 16.92 -21.36
C ILE A 214 8.55 17.92 -22.49
N ASP A 215 8.22 17.54 -23.72
CA ASP A 215 8.37 18.43 -24.87
C ASP A 215 7.25 19.49 -24.95
N LYS A 216 7.37 20.44 -25.90
CA LYS A 216 6.41 21.53 -26.11
C LYS A 216 4.99 21.07 -26.47
N ASN A 217 4.83 19.82 -26.90
CA ASN A 217 3.54 19.21 -27.26
C ASN A 217 2.98 18.34 -26.11
N GLY A 218 3.66 18.30 -24.96
CA GLY A 218 3.27 17.52 -23.80
C GLY A 218 3.63 16.02 -23.89
N TYR A 219 4.49 15.63 -24.82
CA TYR A 219 5.01 14.26 -24.89
C TYR A 219 6.15 14.05 -23.89
N ILE A 220 6.13 12.90 -23.22
CA ILE A 220 7.03 12.53 -22.15
C ILE A 220 8.10 11.55 -22.68
N THR A 221 9.37 11.84 -22.39
CA THR A 221 10.47 10.90 -22.54
C THR A 221 10.92 10.50 -21.14
N ILE A 222 11.04 9.18 -20.88
CA ILE A 222 11.54 8.62 -19.61
C ILE A 222 12.98 8.13 -19.83
N ASN A 223 13.90 8.61 -19.00
CA ASN A 223 15.28 8.13 -18.92
C ASN A 223 15.35 6.96 -17.92
N GLY A 224 15.19 5.75 -18.40
CA GLY A 224 15.11 4.56 -17.58
C GLY A 224 13.78 3.83 -17.75
N SER A 225 13.33 3.11 -16.72
CA SER A 225 12.09 2.34 -16.76
C SER A 225 10.92 3.11 -16.15
N PHE A 226 9.74 2.93 -16.73
CA PHE A 226 8.47 3.43 -16.19
C PHE A 226 7.64 2.26 -15.64
N HIS A 227 7.21 2.39 -14.40
CA HIS A 227 6.39 1.40 -13.68
C HIS A 227 5.02 1.98 -13.38
N GLY A 228 4.02 1.62 -14.19
CA GLY A 228 2.62 2.05 -14.06
C GLY A 228 1.65 0.89 -13.85
N SER A 229 2.14 -0.25 -13.32
CA SER A 229 1.31 -1.41 -13.01
C SER A 229 0.47 -1.20 -11.75
N HIS A 230 -0.67 -1.93 -11.66
CA HIS A 230 -1.56 -1.93 -10.49
C HIS A 230 -2.18 -0.57 -10.10
N LEU A 231 -2.19 0.42 -11.00
CA LEU A 231 -2.75 1.75 -10.73
C LEU A 231 -4.26 1.86 -10.99
N ASN A 232 -4.93 0.75 -11.30
CA ASN A 232 -6.36 0.69 -11.63
C ASN A 232 -6.77 1.59 -12.82
N LEU A 233 -5.83 1.88 -13.71
CA LEU A 233 -6.03 2.78 -14.85
C LEU A 233 -6.98 2.16 -15.89
N THR A 234 -7.95 2.95 -16.36
CA THR A 234 -8.81 2.61 -17.51
C THR A 234 -8.28 3.17 -18.81
N LYS A 235 -7.39 4.18 -18.73
CA LYS A 235 -6.63 4.79 -19.82
C LYS A 235 -5.31 5.31 -19.28
N LEU A 236 -4.28 5.43 -20.11
CA LEU A 236 -3.04 6.11 -19.74
C LEU A 236 -3.30 7.63 -19.63
N PRO A 237 -3.00 8.26 -18.46
CA PRO A 237 -3.23 9.71 -18.31
C PRO A 237 -2.09 10.56 -18.89
N TRP A 238 -1.09 9.92 -19.48
CA TRP A 238 0.10 10.54 -20.06
C TRP A 238 0.19 10.28 -21.55
N LYS A 239 1.03 11.06 -22.23
CA LYS A 239 1.42 10.85 -23.63
C LYS A 239 2.92 10.63 -23.68
N PHE A 240 3.33 9.38 -23.76
CA PHE A 240 4.75 9.06 -23.86
C PHE A 240 5.25 9.12 -25.28
N LYS A 241 6.49 9.59 -25.46
CA LYS A 241 7.24 9.54 -26.70
C LYS A 241 8.18 8.34 -26.71
N GLU A 242 8.98 8.22 -25.67
CA GLU A 242 10.10 7.28 -25.61
C GLU A 242 10.36 6.84 -24.15
N VAL A 243 10.77 5.60 -23.97
CA VAL A 243 11.22 5.03 -22.68
C VAL A 243 12.48 4.23 -22.94
N SER A 244 13.64 4.67 -22.41
CA SER A 244 14.94 4.03 -22.63
C SER A 244 15.14 2.73 -21.86
N GLY A 245 14.28 2.43 -20.86
CA GLY A 245 14.21 1.18 -20.15
C GLY A 245 12.94 0.39 -20.47
N ALA A 246 12.38 -0.30 -19.49
CA ALA A 246 11.12 -1.01 -19.61
C ALA A 246 9.91 -0.07 -19.40
N PHE A 247 8.83 -0.32 -20.12
CA PHE A 247 7.53 0.31 -19.90
C PHE A 247 6.54 -0.73 -19.39
N ASP A 248 6.10 -0.56 -18.15
CA ASP A 248 5.15 -1.45 -17.50
C ASP A 248 3.82 -0.73 -17.21
N CYS A 249 2.76 -1.13 -17.92
CA CYS A 249 1.38 -0.75 -17.65
C CYS A 249 0.47 -1.96 -17.42
N SER A 250 1.06 -3.09 -17.02
CA SER A 250 0.35 -4.34 -16.74
C SER A 250 -0.61 -4.21 -15.55
N ARG A 251 -1.50 -5.19 -15.41
CA ARG A 251 -2.41 -5.33 -14.24
C ARG A 251 -3.20 -4.07 -13.93
N ASN A 252 -3.76 -3.48 -14.99
CA ASN A 252 -4.66 -2.33 -14.93
C ASN A 252 -6.04 -2.71 -15.52
N LYS A 253 -6.84 -1.73 -15.89
CA LYS A 253 -8.13 -1.89 -16.57
C LYS A 253 -8.12 -1.22 -17.95
N LEU A 254 -6.95 -1.12 -18.58
CA LEU A 254 -6.78 -0.43 -19.86
C LEU A 254 -7.58 -1.10 -20.97
N THR A 255 -8.30 -0.30 -21.74
CA THR A 255 -9.04 -0.76 -22.93
C THR A 255 -8.33 -0.39 -24.24
N SER A 256 -7.32 0.51 -24.17
CA SER A 256 -6.46 0.92 -25.28
C SER A 256 -5.07 1.26 -24.80
N LEU A 257 -4.10 1.33 -25.72
CA LEU A 257 -2.73 1.78 -25.47
C LEU A 257 -2.49 3.20 -25.97
N GLU A 258 -3.55 4.00 -26.13
CA GLU A 258 -3.41 5.42 -26.47
C GLU A 258 -2.60 6.13 -25.39
N GLY A 259 -1.56 6.86 -25.79
CA GLY A 259 -0.63 7.51 -24.88
C GLY A 259 0.61 6.67 -24.53
N ALA A 260 0.68 5.39 -24.91
CA ALA A 260 1.88 4.57 -24.74
C ALA A 260 3.06 5.10 -25.58
N PRO A 261 4.32 4.79 -25.20
CA PRO A 261 5.49 5.25 -25.91
C PRO A 261 5.57 4.68 -27.34
N GLN A 262 6.13 5.47 -28.25
CA GLN A 262 6.38 5.06 -29.63
C GLN A 262 7.60 4.15 -29.73
N THR A 263 8.58 4.32 -28.82
CA THR A 263 9.82 3.56 -28.74
C THR A 263 10.07 3.11 -27.32
N VAL A 264 10.45 1.85 -27.14
CA VAL A 264 10.84 1.24 -25.86
C VAL A 264 12.09 0.38 -26.08
N ASP A 265 13.21 0.79 -25.47
CA ASP A 265 14.46 0.06 -25.64
C ASP A 265 14.51 -1.22 -24.78
N GLY A 266 13.78 -1.24 -23.67
CA GLY A 266 13.60 -2.42 -22.82
C GLY A 266 12.38 -3.26 -23.18
N GLY A 267 11.72 -3.83 -22.18
CA GLY A 267 10.48 -4.59 -22.32
C GLY A 267 9.23 -3.72 -22.29
N PHE A 268 8.18 -4.14 -23.00
CA PHE A 268 6.85 -3.52 -22.96
C PHE A 268 5.85 -4.51 -22.35
N TYR A 269 5.27 -4.14 -21.21
CA TYR A 269 4.36 -5.00 -20.45
C TYR A 269 2.98 -4.35 -20.36
N CYS A 270 1.98 -4.95 -21.04
CA CYS A 270 0.57 -4.55 -21.03
C CYS A 270 -0.38 -5.71 -20.72
N ASP A 271 0.17 -6.77 -20.14
CA ASP A 271 -0.57 -7.96 -19.74
C ASP A 271 -1.57 -7.66 -18.60
N ASP A 272 -2.50 -8.60 -18.39
CA ASP A 272 -3.55 -8.48 -17.36
C ASP A 272 -4.31 -7.12 -17.44
N ASN A 273 -4.87 -6.82 -18.64
CA ASN A 273 -5.68 -5.63 -18.91
C ASN A 273 -7.02 -6.02 -19.58
N LYS A 274 -7.71 -5.05 -20.16
CA LYS A 274 -8.97 -5.25 -20.92
C LYS A 274 -8.79 -4.86 -22.39
N LEU A 275 -7.58 -4.98 -22.94
CA LEU A 275 -7.28 -4.56 -24.30
C LEU A 275 -8.00 -5.44 -25.32
N THR A 276 -8.68 -4.80 -26.27
CA THR A 276 -9.29 -5.46 -27.44
C THR A 276 -8.47 -5.27 -28.71
N THR A 277 -7.49 -4.37 -28.70
CA THR A 277 -6.56 -4.04 -29.77
C THR A 277 -5.21 -3.62 -29.22
N LEU A 278 -4.16 -3.80 -29.99
CA LEU A 278 -2.81 -3.28 -29.70
C LEU A 278 -2.51 -1.95 -30.40
N LYS A 279 -3.53 -1.27 -30.94
CA LYS A 279 -3.35 0.07 -31.51
C LYS A 279 -2.79 1.01 -30.44
N GLY A 280 -1.70 1.70 -30.77
CA GLY A 280 -0.96 2.57 -29.86
C GLY A 280 0.25 1.91 -29.19
N ALA A 281 0.47 0.60 -29.36
CA ALA A 281 1.72 -0.04 -28.95
C ALA A 281 2.92 0.50 -29.74
N PRO A 282 4.14 0.43 -29.18
CA PRO A 282 5.37 0.83 -29.85
C PRO A 282 5.60 0.01 -31.12
N GLN A 283 6.25 0.61 -32.12
CA GLN A 283 6.61 -0.07 -33.37
C GLN A 283 7.77 -1.04 -33.20
N THR A 284 8.65 -0.76 -32.24
CA THR A 284 9.83 -1.59 -31.91
C THR A 284 9.96 -1.69 -30.41
N VAL A 285 10.26 -2.90 -29.95
CA VAL A 285 10.54 -3.22 -28.54
C VAL A 285 11.86 -3.96 -28.47
N GLY A 286 12.81 -3.39 -27.72
CA GLY A 286 14.18 -3.93 -27.67
C GLY A 286 14.28 -5.26 -26.93
N ASN A 287 13.35 -5.54 -26.00
CA ASN A 287 13.32 -6.79 -25.25
C ASN A 287 11.92 -7.45 -25.34
N ASN A 288 11.32 -7.90 -24.24
CA ASN A 288 10.07 -8.65 -24.20
C ASN A 288 8.85 -7.77 -24.49
N PHE A 289 7.85 -8.33 -25.19
CA PHE A 289 6.52 -7.74 -25.35
C PHE A 289 5.48 -8.70 -24.78
N TYR A 290 4.84 -8.30 -23.67
CA TYR A 290 3.82 -9.10 -22.99
C TYR A 290 2.45 -8.43 -23.10
N CYS A 291 1.51 -9.16 -23.75
CA CYS A 291 0.10 -8.76 -23.89
C CYS A 291 -0.86 -9.91 -23.52
N PHE A 292 -0.40 -10.87 -22.75
CA PHE A 292 -1.20 -12.00 -22.32
C PHE A 292 -2.33 -11.57 -21.36
N ARG A 293 -3.36 -12.41 -21.19
CA ARG A 293 -4.54 -12.13 -20.35
C ARG A 293 -5.17 -10.77 -20.68
N ASN A 294 -5.57 -10.62 -21.93
CA ASN A 294 -6.34 -9.51 -22.44
C ASN A 294 -7.59 -10.03 -23.19
N GLN A 295 -8.20 -9.20 -24.03
CA GLN A 295 -9.37 -9.56 -24.82
C GLN A 295 -9.12 -9.40 -26.34
N LEU A 296 -7.86 -9.59 -26.77
CA LEU A 296 -7.42 -9.42 -28.13
C LEU A 296 -8.02 -10.49 -29.04
N THR A 297 -8.62 -10.08 -30.16
CA THR A 297 -9.11 -11.01 -31.20
C THR A 297 -8.14 -11.11 -32.37
N THR A 298 -7.22 -10.18 -32.51
CA THR A 298 -6.15 -10.08 -33.49
C THR A 298 -4.94 -9.37 -32.90
N LEU A 299 -3.77 -9.52 -33.50
CA LEU A 299 -2.54 -8.84 -33.07
C LEU A 299 -2.25 -7.56 -33.88
N LYS A 300 -3.22 -7.04 -34.64
CA LYS A 300 -3.06 -5.76 -35.37
C LYS A 300 -2.67 -4.65 -34.40
N GLY A 301 -1.59 -3.93 -34.76
CA GLY A 301 -0.99 -2.89 -33.93
C GLY A 301 0.14 -3.37 -33.02
N ALA A 302 0.47 -4.66 -32.98
CA ALA A 302 1.67 -5.15 -32.32
C ALA A 302 2.95 -4.57 -32.96
N PRO A 303 4.08 -4.55 -32.23
CA PRO A 303 5.39 -4.18 -32.78
C PRO A 303 5.75 -4.99 -34.03
N GLN A 304 6.46 -4.39 -34.96
CA GLN A 304 7.00 -5.10 -36.11
C GLN A 304 8.13 -6.04 -35.72
N THR A 305 8.92 -5.63 -34.70
CA THR A 305 10.06 -6.40 -34.18
C THR A 305 10.03 -6.40 -32.67
N VAL A 306 10.26 -7.56 -32.08
CA VAL A 306 10.44 -7.79 -30.64
C VAL A 306 11.79 -8.47 -30.43
N GLY A 307 12.71 -7.78 -29.77
CA GLY A 307 14.08 -8.27 -29.55
C GLY A 307 14.16 -9.47 -28.62
N GLY A 308 13.19 -9.62 -27.71
CA GLY A 308 13.07 -10.70 -26.76
C GLY A 308 11.88 -11.63 -27.05
N THR A 309 11.15 -11.99 -26.00
CA THR A 309 9.97 -12.86 -26.02
C THR A 309 8.70 -12.10 -26.38
N PHE A 310 7.86 -12.67 -27.23
CA PHE A 310 6.51 -12.22 -27.50
C PHE A 310 5.49 -13.14 -26.83
N HIS A 311 4.66 -12.61 -25.93
CA HIS A 311 3.70 -13.39 -25.16
C HIS A 311 2.27 -12.87 -25.33
N CYS A 312 1.44 -13.61 -26.07
CA CYS A 312 0.04 -13.28 -26.34
C CYS A 312 -0.94 -14.38 -25.91
N SER A 313 -0.54 -15.22 -24.96
CA SER A 313 -1.41 -16.28 -24.42
C SER A 313 -2.64 -15.70 -23.71
N ASP A 314 -3.65 -16.54 -23.47
CA ASP A 314 -4.84 -16.20 -22.69
C ASP A 314 -5.55 -14.92 -23.22
N ASN A 315 -5.82 -14.94 -24.54
CA ASN A 315 -6.58 -13.91 -25.24
C ASN A 315 -7.78 -14.52 -25.98
N LYS A 316 -8.39 -13.79 -26.89
CA LYS A 316 -9.51 -14.25 -27.75
C LYS A 316 -9.08 -14.34 -29.22
N LEU A 317 -7.79 -14.63 -29.48
CA LEU A 317 -7.26 -14.65 -30.83
C LEU A 317 -7.91 -15.74 -31.68
N THR A 318 -8.37 -15.33 -32.87
CA THR A 318 -8.85 -16.24 -33.94
C THR A 318 -7.86 -16.30 -35.09
N THR A 319 -6.89 -15.40 -35.15
CA THR A 319 -5.85 -15.30 -36.16
C THR A 319 -4.58 -14.69 -35.59
N LEU A 320 -3.43 -14.93 -36.22
CA LEU A 320 -2.15 -14.28 -35.93
C LEU A 320 -1.88 -13.04 -36.77
N ASN A 321 -2.91 -12.50 -37.46
CA ASN A 321 -2.74 -11.30 -38.25
C ASN A 321 -2.24 -10.13 -37.38
N GLY A 322 -1.14 -9.50 -37.82
CA GLY A 322 -0.47 -8.43 -37.10
C GLY A 322 0.59 -8.88 -36.09
N VAL A 323 0.89 -10.18 -36.03
CA VAL A 323 2.03 -10.68 -35.24
C VAL A 323 3.35 -10.02 -35.69
N PRO A 324 4.34 -9.78 -34.81
CA PRO A 324 5.65 -9.28 -35.19
C PRO A 324 6.29 -10.11 -36.32
N GLN A 325 7.01 -9.46 -37.20
CA GLN A 325 7.75 -10.15 -38.27
C GLN A 325 8.91 -10.98 -37.71
N ILE A 326 9.54 -10.47 -36.63
CA ILE A 326 10.68 -11.09 -35.96
C ILE A 326 10.44 -11.09 -34.46
N VAL A 327 10.62 -12.26 -33.84
CA VAL A 327 10.66 -12.48 -32.39
C VAL A 327 12.03 -13.07 -32.04
N GLY A 328 12.83 -12.28 -31.29
CA GLY A 328 14.22 -12.58 -31.01
C GLY A 328 14.44 -13.75 -30.03
N ASN A 329 13.42 -14.08 -29.24
CA ASN A 329 13.46 -15.22 -28.32
C ASN A 329 12.16 -16.06 -28.45
N ASN A 330 11.48 -16.39 -27.36
CA ASN A 330 10.35 -17.30 -27.31
C ASN A 330 9.03 -16.66 -27.75
N PHE A 331 8.13 -17.50 -28.27
CA PHE A 331 6.77 -17.10 -28.66
C PHE A 331 5.73 -17.92 -27.90
N TYR A 332 4.84 -17.24 -27.17
CA TYR A 332 3.77 -17.88 -26.39
C TYR A 332 2.40 -17.46 -26.91
N CYS A 333 1.53 -18.40 -27.28
CA CYS A 333 0.18 -18.13 -27.78
C CYS A 333 -0.88 -19.15 -27.33
N SER A 334 -0.62 -19.88 -26.25
CA SER A 334 -1.59 -20.83 -25.67
C SER A 334 -2.84 -20.11 -25.13
N GLY A 335 -3.89 -20.84 -24.81
CA GLY A 335 -5.08 -20.28 -24.16
C GLY A 335 -5.89 -19.29 -25.04
N ASN A 336 -5.80 -19.36 -26.36
CA ASN A 336 -6.59 -18.56 -27.29
C ASN A 336 -7.80 -19.34 -27.86
N ILE A 337 -8.75 -18.66 -28.52
CA ILE A 337 -9.91 -19.32 -29.17
C ILE A 337 -9.43 -20.31 -30.21
N THR A 338 -8.50 -19.88 -31.08
CA THR A 338 -7.87 -20.77 -32.05
C THR A 338 -6.64 -21.44 -31.42
N LYS A 339 -6.57 -22.75 -31.46
CA LYS A 339 -5.36 -23.50 -31.14
C LYS A 339 -4.36 -23.36 -32.28
N PHE A 340 -3.37 -22.53 -32.09
CA PHE A 340 -2.28 -22.38 -33.03
C PHE A 340 -1.28 -23.52 -32.88
N THR A 341 -0.74 -24.02 -33.96
CA THR A 341 0.37 -24.97 -33.94
C THR A 341 1.67 -24.26 -34.29
N LYS A 342 2.81 -24.84 -33.92
CA LYS A 342 4.14 -24.32 -34.28
C LYS A 342 4.24 -24.01 -35.78
N ASN A 343 3.73 -24.93 -36.63
CA ASN A 343 3.74 -24.75 -38.09
C ASN A 343 2.88 -23.58 -38.57
N ILE A 344 1.78 -23.29 -37.87
CA ILE A 344 0.94 -22.08 -38.18
C ILE A 344 1.71 -20.84 -37.78
N VAL A 345 2.29 -20.77 -36.58
CA VAL A 345 3.06 -19.60 -36.11
C VAL A 345 4.17 -19.25 -37.09
N LEU A 346 4.96 -20.25 -37.53
CA LEU A 346 6.09 -20.07 -38.45
C LEU A 346 5.71 -19.57 -39.85
N LYS A 347 4.41 -19.64 -40.24
CA LYS A 347 3.92 -18.99 -41.48
C LYS A 347 3.78 -17.48 -41.36
N TYR A 348 3.69 -16.93 -40.16
CA TYR A 348 3.40 -15.53 -39.93
C TYR A 348 4.61 -14.76 -39.36
N THR A 349 5.54 -15.44 -38.65
CA THR A 349 6.64 -14.79 -37.94
C THR A 349 7.88 -15.67 -37.89
N LYS A 350 9.04 -15.00 -37.90
CA LYS A 350 10.32 -15.66 -37.60
C LYS A 350 10.55 -15.65 -36.08
N VAL A 351 10.68 -16.80 -35.48
CA VAL A 351 10.94 -16.99 -34.06
C VAL A 351 12.32 -17.63 -33.91
N ASN A 352 13.21 -16.97 -33.13
CA ASN A 352 14.57 -17.48 -32.92
C ASN A 352 14.67 -18.44 -31.73
N GLY A 353 13.69 -18.44 -30.83
CA GLY A 353 13.61 -19.34 -29.68
C GLY A 353 12.51 -20.41 -29.82
N GLU A 354 11.95 -20.82 -28.69
CA GLU A 354 10.89 -21.83 -28.62
C GLU A 354 9.49 -21.24 -28.85
N ILE A 355 8.59 -22.08 -29.39
CA ILE A 355 7.17 -21.72 -29.63
C ILE A 355 6.30 -22.61 -28.74
N TYR A 356 5.54 -21.93 -27.85
CA TYR A 356 4.59 -22.52 -26.90
C TYR A 356 3.15 -22.19 -27.33
N THR A 357 2.38 -23.25 -27.68
CA THR A 357 1.04 -23.14 -28.28
C THR A 357 -0.05 -23.77 -27.43
#